data_9b05ecae86cb6883e6df96034ded6733
#
_entry.id   9b05ecae86cb6883e6df96034ded6733
#
_cell.length_a   1.000
_cell.length_b   1.000
_cell.length_c   1.000
_cell.angle_alpha   90.00
_cell.angle_beta   90.00
_cell.angle_gamma   90.00
#
_symmetry.space_group_name_H-M   'P 1'
#
loop_
_entity.id
_entity.type
_entity.pdbx_description
1 polymer ?
#
loop_
_entity_poly.entity_id
_entity_poly.type
_entity_poly.pdbx_seq_one_letter_code
_entity_poly.pdbx_strand_id
1 'polypeptide(L)'
;MFRRLLTAAGVPDAAIRVEDQSANTWQNVERSLPFLREALASGLRLTAVSKWYHRRAIHALRTLLPEAAFCYAISWEPVYAGALVTRDSWPKSPDGRRRVIREWQEVSRRVAEGDYRPAVKTEGAWR
;
A
#
# COMPACT_ATOMS: atom_id res chain seq x y z
N MET A 1 -12.13 10.41 7.75
CA MET A 1 -12.54 10.80 6.37
C MET A 1 -12.81 9.56 5.50
N PHE A 2 -11.90 8.62 5.39
CA PHE A 2 -12.11 7.41 4.57
C PHE A 2 -13.32 6.58 4.98
N ARG A 3 -13.58 6.42 6.28
CA ARG A 3 -14.75 5.69 6.76
C ARG A 3 -16.05 6.25 6.20
N ARG A 4 -16.21 7.57 6.20
CA ARG A 4 -17.39 8.25 5.63
C ARG A 4 -17.55 7.97 4.14
N LEU A 5 -16.45 8.02 3.38
CA LEU A 5 -16.47 7.76 1.94
C LEU A 5 -16.85 6.31 1.64
N LEU A 6 -16.31 5.37 2.37
CA LEU A 6 -16.62 3.95 2.22
C LEU A 6 -18.08 3.67 2.57
N THR A 7 -18.57 4.22 3.68
CA THR A 7 -19.97 4.06 4.10
C THR A 7 -20.92 4.67 3.08
N ALA A 8 -20.62 5.87 2.56
CA ALA A 8 -21.40 6.51 1.52
C ALA A 8 -21.40 5.71 0.20
N ALA A 9 -20.34 4.96 -0.06
CA ALA A 9 -20.23 4.06 -1.22
C ALA A 9 -20.90 2.69 -1.00
N GLY A 10 -21.55 2.47 0.14
CA GLY A 10 -22.29 1.25 0.41
C GLY A 10 -21.51 0.16 1.16
N VAL A 11 -20.30 0.45 1.64
CA VAL A 11 -19.56 -0.49 2.49
C VAL A 11 -20.18 -0.51 3.88
N PRO A 12 -20.59 -1.69 4.40
CA PRO A 12 -21.14 -1.79 5.74
C PRO A 12 -20.17 -1.28 6.81
N ASP A 13 -20.64 -0.47 7.73
CA ASP A 13 -19.79 0.09 8.80
C ASP A 13 -19.07 -1.00 9.61
N ALA A 14 -19.76 -2.10 9.88
CA ALA A 14 -19.19 -3.25 10.58
C ALA A 14 -18.02 -3.93 9.83
N ALA A 15 -17.89 -3.73 8.53
CA ALA A 15 -16.81 -4.27 7.71
C ALA A 15 -15.57 -3.34 7.69
N ILE A 16 -15.64 -2.17 8.30
CA ILE A 16 -14.58 -1.17 8.28
C ILE A 16 -13.81 -1.21 9.60
N ARG A 17 -12.49 -1.38 9.51
CA ARG A 17 -11.55 -1.21 10.62
C ARG A 17 -10.65 -0.03 10.33
N VAL A 18 -10.44 0.84 11.30
CA VAL A 18 -9.65 2.06 11.14
C VAL A 18 -8.40 1.97 12.00
N GLU A 19 -7.25 2.24 11.40
CA GLU A 19 -5.98 2.47 12.08
C GLU A 19 -5.61 3.94 11.84
N ASP A 20 -5.60 4.75 12.88
CA ASP A 20 -5.42 6.21 12.80
C ASP A 20 -4.30 6.74 13.73
N GLN A 21 -3.51 5.85 14.34
CA GLN A 21 -2.46 6.19 15.28
C GLN A 21 -1.04 6.10 14.70
N SER A 22 -0.93 5.63 13.45
CA SER A 22 0.37 5.46 12.80
C SER A 22 0.95 6.78 12.30
N ALA A 23 2.27 6.92 12.44
CA ALA A 23 3.03 8.07 11.93
C ALA A 23 3.66 7.80 10.55
N ASN A 24 3.68 6.56 10.10
CA ASN A 24 4.30 6.17 8.83
C ASN A 24 3.68 4.86 8.29
N THR A 25 4.06 4.50 7.08
CA THR A 25 3.53 3.31 6.39
C THR A 25 3.83 2.01 7.15
N TRP A 26 5.03 1.86 7.70
CA TRP A 26 5.39 0.68 8.47
C TRP A 26 4.46 0.50 9.67
N GLN A 27 4.33 1.54 10.48
CA GLN A 27 3.43 1.52 11.64
C GLN A 27 1.97 1.27 11.26
N ASN A 28 1.53 1.81 10.13
CA ASN A 28 0.17 1.59 9.65
C ASN A 28 -0.08 0.10 9.40
N VAL A 29 0.82 -0.59 8.73
CA VAL A 29 0.72 -2.02 8.51
C VAL A 29 0.87 -2.79 9.83
N GLU A 30 1.89 -2.46 10.64
CA GLU A 30 2.17 -3.13 11.91
C GLU A 30 0.96 -3.09 12.86
N ARG A 31 0.36 -1.92 13.03
CA ARG A 31 -0.81 -1.73 13.89
C ARG A 31 -2.09 -2.33 13.31
N SER A 32 -2.14 -2.54 12.00
CA SER A 32 -3.25 -3.21 11.34
C SER A 32 -3.15 -4.74 11.35
N LEU A 33 -2.02 -5.32 11.77
CA LEU A 33 -1.81 -6.77 11.77
C LEU A 33 -2.93 -7.58 12.43
N PRO A 34 -3.51 -7.18 13.58
CA PRO A 34 -4.62 -7.92 14.17
C PRO A 34 -5.82 -8.05 13.23
N PHE A 35 -6.17 -6.97 12.51
CA PHE A 35 -7.27 -6.97 11.55
C PHE A 35 -6.94 -7.81 10.31
N LEU A 36 -5.69 -7.72 9.83
CA LEU A 36 -5.23 -8.47 8.67
C LEU A 36 -5.19 -9.98 8.96
N ARG A 37 -4.75 -10.37 10.14
CA ARG A 37 -4.72 -11.77 10.57
C ARG A 37 -6.14 -12.32 10.76
N GLU A 38 -7.05 -11.54 11.31
CA GLU A 38 -8.48 -11.89 11.39
C GLU A 38 -9.05 -12.17 9.99
N ALA A 39 -8.76 -11.30 9.02
CA ALA A 39 -9.21 -11.47 7.64
C ALA A 39 -8.65 -12.75 7.00
N LEU A 40 -7.35 -13.00 7.16
CA LEU A 40 -6.70 -14.21 6.65
C LEU A 40 -7.27 -15.48 7.29
N ALA A 41 -7.50 -15.47 8.61
CA ALA A 41 -8.10 -16.59 9.32
C ALA A 41 -9.52 -16.89 8.83
N SER A 42 -10.22 -15.88 8.34
CA SER A 42 -11.54 -16.01 7.71
C SER A 42 -11.49 -16.41 6.23
N GLY A 43 -10.32 -16.70 5.69
CA GLY A 43 -10.13 -17.10 4.29
C GLY A 43 -10.21 -15.95 3.29
N LEU A 44 -10.12 -14.70 3.76
CA LEU A 44 -10.16 -13.53 2.89
C LEU A 44 -8.80 -13.26 2.24
N ARG A 45 -8.83 -12.63 1.08
CA ARG A 45 -7.63 -12.22 0.35
C ARG A 45 -7.24 -10.81 0.74
N LEU A 46 -5.94 -10.56 0.81
CA LEU A 46 -5.41 -9.22 1.05
C LEU A 46 -5.25 -8.46 -0.26
N THR A 47 -5.77 -7.24 -0.27
CA THR A 47 -5.58 -6.31 -1.38
C THR A 47 -5.16 -4.96 -0.83
N ALA A 48 -3.97 -4.51 -1.19
CA ALA A 48 -3.51 -3.17 -0.86
C ALA A 48 -4.08 -2.17 -1.87
N VAL A 49 -4.58 -1.05 -1.39
CA VAL A 49 -5.09 0.05 -2.23
C VAL A 49 -4.22 1.28 -1.99
N SER A 50 -3.47 1.71 -2.99
CA SER A 50 -2.52 2.81 -2.84
C SER A 50 -2.23 3.50 -4.16
N LYS A 51 -1.52 4.64 -4.11
CA LYS A 51 -0.97 5.27 -5.33
C LYS A 51 -0.08 4.27 -6.05
N TRP A 52 -0.05 4.33 -7.38
CA TRP A 52 0.64 3.32 -8.20
C TRP A 52 2.14 3.16 -7.86
N TYR A 53 2.80 4.21 -7.39
CA TYR A 53 4.22 4.17 -7.03
C TYR A 53 4.49 3.84 -5.55
N HIS A 54 3.47 3.79 -4.70
CA HIS A 54 3.62 3.60 -3.24
C HIS A 54 3.92 2.15 -2.87
N ARG A 55 5.13 1.70 -3.15
CA ARG A 55 5.57 0.31 -2.97
C ARG A 55 5.88 -0.06 -1.52
N ARG A 56 6.15 0.92 -0.66
CA ARG A 56 6.43 0.66 0.76
C ARG A 56 5.31 -0.10 1.44
N ALA A 57 4.07 0.19 1.12
CA ALA A 57 2.92 -0.52 1.69
C ALA A 57 2.95 -2.02 1.37
N ILE A 58 3.27 -2.37 0.12
CA ILE A 58 3.36 -3.76 -0.32
C ILE A 58 4.54 -4.46 0.35
N HIS A 59 5.72 -3.85 0.37
CA HIS A 59 6.89 -4.42 1.02
C HIS A 59 6.69 -4.59 2.54
N ALA A 60 6.05 -3.62 3.19
CA ALA A 60 5.70 -3.72 4.61
C ALA A 60 4.73 -4.89 4.88
N LEU A 61 3.69 -5.03 4.07
CA LEU A 61 2.76 -6.16 4.15
C LEU A 61 3.49 -7.49 3.98
N ARG A 62 4.34 -7.61 2.96
CA ARG A 62 5.09 -8.83 2.70
C ARG A 62 6.09 -9.17 3.81
N THR A 63 6.62 -8.17 4.47
CA THR A 63 7.60 -8.33 5.55
C THR A 63 6.94 -8.68 6.88
N LEU A 64 5.89 -7.94 7.25
CA LEU A 64 5.21 -8.06 8.54
C LEU A 64 4.17 -9.18 8.58
N LEU A 65 3.73 -9.64 7.42
CA LEU A 65 2.71 -10.68 7.30
C LEU A 65 3.20 -11.84 6.42
N PRO A 66 4.29 -12.53 6.84
CA PRO A 66 4.89 -13.60 6.04
C PRO A 66 3.97 -14.82 5.87
N GLU A 67 3.00 -15.01 6.75
CA GLU A 67 1.99 -16.05 6.66
C GLU A 67 1.02 -15.87 5.48
N ALA A 68 0.87 -14.67 4.95
CA ALA A 68 0.15 -14.46 3.69
C ALA A 68 1.05 -14.86 2.52
N ALA A 69 0.63 -15.83 1.71
CA ALA A 69 1.42 -16.29 0.57
C ALA A 69 1.62 -15.20 -0.48
N PHE A 70 0.64 -14.32 -0.65
CA PHE A 70 0.66 -13.22 -1.60
C PHE A 70 -0.36 -12.13 -1.21
N CYS A 71 -0.25 -10.95 -1.82
CA CYS A 71 -1.28 -9.93 -1.76
C CYS A 71 -1.53 -9.34 -3.15
N TYR A 72 -2.74 -8.86 -3.37
CA TYR A 72 -3.09 -8.08 -4.55
C TYR A 72 -2.85 -6.60 -4.30
N ALA A 73 -2.77 -5.82 -5.36
CA ALA A 73 -2.70 -4.37 -5.29
C ALA A 73 -3.64 -3.74 -6.31
N ILE A 74 -4.43 -2.80 -5.84
CA ILE A 74 -5.20 -1.89 -6.67
C ILE A 74 -4.56 -0.51 -6.52
N SER A 75 -4.26 0.13 -7.62
CA SER A 75 -3.58 1.41 -7.60
C SER A 75 -4.34 2.47 -8.39
N TRP A 76 -4.16 3.72 -7.96
CA TRP A 76 -4.69 4.86 -8.69
C TRP A 76 -3.59 5.85 -9.03
N GLU A 77 -3.91 6.74 -9.97
CA GLU A 77 -3.04 7.82 -10.42
C GLU A 77 -3.37 9.09 -9.66
N PRO A 78 -2.45 9.63 -8.83
CA PRO A 78 -2.73 10.84 -8.07
C PRO A 78 -2.65 12.10 -8.92
N VAL A 79 -3.31 13.16 -8.44
CA VAL A 79 -3.24 14.50 -9.00
C VAL A 79 -2.47 15.40 -8.04
N TYR A 80 -1.43 16.08 -8.52
CA TYR A 80 -0.67 17.07 -7.76
C TYR A 80 -0.64 18.37 -8.54
N ALA A 81 -1.00 19.48 -7.88
CA ALA A 81 -1.05 20.82 -8.49
C ALA A 81 -1.84 20.83 -9.82
N GLY A 82 -2.96 20.11 -9.87
CA GLY A 82 -3.82 20.02 -11.05
C GLY A 82 -3.32 19.08 -12.15
N ALA A 83 -2.17 18.42 -11.98
CA ALA A 83 -1.59 17.49 -12.96
C ALA A 83 -1.76 16.05 -12.51
N LEU A 84 -2.28 15.21 -13.39
CA LEU A 84 -2.36 13.77 -13.18
C LEU A 84 -0.96 13.15 -13.33
N VAL A 85 -0.54 12.40 -12.32
CA VAL A 85 0.76 11.73 -12.30
C VAL A 85 0.58 10.26 -12.64
N THR A 86 0.85 9.92 -13.89
CA THR A 86 0.75 8.57 -14.43
C THR A 86 2.13 7.90 -14.51
N ARG A 87 2.17 6.62 -14.85
CA ARG A 87 3.41 5.89 -15.12
C ARG A 87 4.19 6.48 -16.30
N ASP A 88 3.51 7.18 -17.21
CA ASP A 88 4.13 7.82 -18.38
C ASP A 88 4.46 9.29 -18.15
N SER A 89 3.64 10.01 -17.39
CA SER A 89 3.78 11.46 -17.20
C SER A 89 4.65 11.87 -16.02
N TRP A 90 4.93 10.98 -15.07
CA TRP A 90 5.63 11.30 -13.83
C TRP A 90 6.99 12.02 -14.01
N PRO A 91 7.80 11.73 -15.06
CA PRO A 91 9.08 12.42 -15.24
C PRO A 91 8.91 13.89 -15.61
N LYS A 92 7.76 14.27 -16.14
CA LYS A 92 7.46 15.64 -16.59
C LYS A 92 6.89 16.53 -15.50
N SER A 93 6.45 15.93 -14.37
CA SER A 93 5.89 16.65 -13.24
C SER A 93 6.96 16.78 -12.15
N PRO A 94 7.29 18.01 -11.68
CA PRO A 94 8.24 18.18 -10.57
C PRO A 94 7.84 17.42 -9.31
N ASP A 95 6.58 17.47 -8.92
CA ASP A 95 6.05 16.71 -7.78
C ASP A 95 6.07 15.20 -8.04
N GLY A 96 5.70 14.78 -9.23
CA GLY A 96 5.73 13.36 -9.63
C GLY A 96 7.14 12.81 -9.56
N ARG A 97 8.11 13.49 -10.17
CA ARG A 97 9.54 13.08 -10.13
C ARG A 97 10.05 12.93 -8.70
N ARG A 98 9.85 13.94 -7.88
CA ARG A 98 10.33 13.93 -6.49
C ARG A 98 9.75 12.76 -5.71
N ARG A 99 8.45 12.53 -5.82
CA ARG A 99 7.74 11.49 -5.06
C ARG A 99 8.06 10.09 -5.55
N VAL A 100 8.06 9.88 -6.85
CA VAL A 100 8.36 8.55 -7.44
C VAL A 100 9.82 8.15 -7.18
N ILE A 101 10.77 9.06 -7.42
CA ILE A 101 12.19 8.78 -7.19
C ILE A 101 12.45 8.52 -5.70
N ARG A 102 11.89 9.34 -4.82
CA ARG A 102 12.02 9.16 -3.37
C ARG A 102 11.50 7.79 -2.93
N GLU A 103 10.33 7.39 -3.41
CA GLU A 103 9.74 6.11 -3.07
C GLU A 103 10.62 4.94 -3.54
N TRP A 104 11.09 5.00 -4.79
CA TRP A 104 11.98 3.99 -5.34
C TRP A 104 13.29 3.87 -4.55
N GLN A 105 13.91 5.01 -4.23
CA GLN A 105 15.16 5.04 -3.46
C GLN A 105 14.94 4.47 -2.05
N GLU A 106 13.86 4.83 -1.38
CA GLU A 106 13.56 4.38 -0.03
C GLU A 106 13.31 2.87 0.02
N VAL A 107 12.53 2.34 -0.91
CA VAL A 107 12.27 0.89 -1.01
C VAL A 107 13.56 0.14 -1.30
N SER A 108 14.34 0.60 -2.28
CA SER A 108 15.60 -0.04 -2.67
C SER A 108 16.59 -0.08 -1.51
N ARG A 109 16.73 1.02 -0.78
CA ARG A 109 17.59 1.10 0.40
C ARG A 109 17.15 0.11 1.48
N ARG A 110 15.87 0.08 1.82
CA ARG A 110 15.35 -0.80 2.88
C ARG A 110 15.43 -2.28 2.53
N VAL A 111 15.25 -2.62 1.27
CA VAL A 111 15.47 -4.01 0.80
C VAL A 111 16.95 -4.37 0.92
N ALA A 112 17.85 -3.48 0.48
CA ALA A 112 19.29 -3.71 0.57
C ALA A 112 19.79 -3.84 2.02
N GLU A 113 19.21 -3.09 2.96
CA GLU A 113 19.52 -3.13 4.39
C GLU A 113 18.85 -4.31 5.13
N GLY A 114 17.96 -5.04 4.47
CA GLY A 114 17.24 -6.16 5.08
C GLY A 114 16.00 -5.78 5.89
N ASP A 115 15.60 -4.51 5.89
CA ASP A 115 14.42 -4.03 6.62
C ASP A 115 13.12 -4.47 5.93
N TYR A 116 13.13 -4.56 4.61
CA TYR A 116 12.02 -5.07 3.80
C TYR A 116 12.40 -6.37 3.10
N ARG A 117 11.49 -7.34 3.11
CA ARG A 117 11.59 -8.48 2.20
C ARG A 117 11.45 -7.98 0.75
N PRO A 118 12.23 -8.54 -0.17
CA PRO A 118 11.94 -8.36 -1.59
C PRO A 118 10.51 -8.80 -1.90
N ALA A 119 9.82 -8.03 -2.73
CA ALA A 119 8.50 -8.37 -3.21
C ALA A 119 8.48 -8.25 -4.73
N VAL A 120 8.02 -9.30 -5.39
CA VAL A 120 7.99 -9.41 -6.84
C VAL A 120 6.55 -9.65 -7.28
N LYS A 121 6.14 -8.93 -8.33
CA LYS A 121 4.82 -9.14 -8.93
C LYS A 121 4.90 -10.26 -9.95
N THR A 122 4.19 -11.34 -9.70
CA THR A 122 4.06 -12.49 -10.59
C THR A 122 2.61 -12.92 -10.67
N GLU A 123 2.13 -13.21 -11.88
CA GLU A 123 0.75 -13.67 -12.11
C GLU A 123 -0.31 -12.75 -11.48
N GLY A 124 -0.08 -11.43 -11.54
CA GLY A 124 -0.99 -10.42 -11.01
C GLY A 124 -0.98 -10.22 -9.50
N ALA A 125 -0.12 -10.93 -8.76
CA ALA A 125 -0.01 -10.82 -7.31
C ALA A 125 1.42 -10.51 -6.87
N TRP A 126 1.57 -9.91 -5.71
CA TRP A 126 2.85 -9.64 -5.05
C TRP A 126 3.21 -10.77 -4.09
N ARG A 127 4.38 -11.35 -4.32
CA ARG A 127 4.89 -12.52 -3.58
C ARG A 127 6.18 -12.24 -2.82
#